data_cb46764473a5ef6c4c30af4a5eaad474
#
_entry.id   cb46764473a5ef6c4c30af4a5eaad474
#
_cell.length_a   1.000
_cell.length_b   1.000
_cell.length_c   1.000
_cell.angle_alpha   90.00
_cell.angle_beta   90.00
_cell.angle_gamma   90.00
#
_symmetry.space_group_name_H-M   'P 1'
#
loop_
_entity.id
_entity.type
_entity.pdbx_description
1 polymer ?
#
loop_
_entity_poly.entity_id
_entity_poly.type
_entity_poly.pdbx_seq_one_letter_code
_entity_poly.pdbx_strand_id
1 'polypeptide(L)'
;QWLATYFIPEDVIAKVRYEYGLEIAKSNGKESQWGKNAPDAAEEPVEEPPVSEITAEIVEPEQPDPEEEARLAREAFFEVFWEINQNSMDAYLNEHPEALDNGWENIYINEAGFDDAGTSIETTMGEQVLAIDTENSILLLRVKGSGYRGVLAVAKNPAALSVEMCSTLGVAGQLVGTIAEEHDGVLAMNGPGFLDPNGAGNGGQLAGYAMSNGEEHGSHFTAWAYKRIELHDDNLFYIKDASSPTGEGCTDATEFQPAMIIDGEKYTSDYWSGTQPRACIGQSDKYEILMLVIEGRYALEGIVGTSVNECSDILLRHGCMQAMNLDGGASAMMWYRGEYITSCSNPAIRYSGGRPCPGAWVYKTASAITE
;
A
#
# COMPACT_ATOMS: atom_id res chain seq x y z
N GLN A 1 -24.14 -13.75 -10.48
CA GLN A 1 -23.71 -15.05 -11.07
C GLN A 1 -24.91 -15.94 -11.44
N TRP A 2 -25.94 -16.06 -10.59
CA TRP A 2 -27.06 -16.98 -10.82
C TRP A 2 -27.93 -16.62 -12.04
N LEU A 3 -28.14 -15.34 -12.33
CA LEU A 3 -28.91 -14.89 -13.51
C LEU A 3 -28.15 -15.10 -14.83
N ALA A 4 -26.83 -15.01 -14.83
CA ALA A 4 -26.03 -15.20 -16.05
C ALA A 4 -25.97 -16.68 -16.47
N THR A 5 -25.96 -17.62 -15.51
CA THR A 5 -25.92 -19.05 -15.80
C THR A 5 -27.21 -19.61 -16.36
N TYR A 6 -28.34 -18.89 -16.24
CA TYR A 6 -29.64 -19.33 -16.77
C TYR A 6 -29.79 -19.13 -18.29
N PHE A 7 -28.97 -18.25 -18.87
CA PHE A 7 -29.06 -17.90 -20.31
C PHE A 7 -27.84 -18.32 -21.14
N ILE A 8 -26.80 -18.85 -20.50
CA ILE A 8 -25.59 -19.30 -21.20
C ILE A 8 -25.61 -20.82 -21.29
N PRO A 9 -25.43 -21.40 -22.50
CA PRO A 9 -25.35 -22.85 -22.68
C PRO A 9 -24.25 -23.50 -21.81
N GLU A 10 -24.53 -24.69 -21.29
CA GLU A 10 -23.61 -25.38 -20.36
C GLU A 10 -22.24 -25.67 -20.98
N ASP A 11 -22.18 -25.93 -22.28
CA ASP A 11 -20.92 -26.13 -23.02
C ASP A 11 -20.06 -24.87 -23.07
N VAL A 12 -20.67 -23.68 -23.16
CA VAL A 12 -19.98 -22.39 -23.09
C VAL A 12 -19.44 -22.17 -21.67
N ILE A 13 -20.22 -22.48 -20.65
CA ILE A 13 -19.78 -22.39 -19.24
C ILE A 13 -18.61 -23.35 -18.99
N ALA A 14 -18.70 -24.59 -19.50
CA ALA A 14 -17.64 -25.57 -19.36
C ALA A 14 -16.36 -25.15 -20.08
N LYS A 15 -16.46 -24.53 -21.27
CA LYS A 15 -15.31 -24.00 -21.99
C LYS A 15 -14.64 -22.86 -21.26
N VAL A 16 -15.41 -21.91 -20.76
CA VAL A 16 -14.89 -20.77 -19.97
C VAL A 16 -14.20 -21.27 -18.71
N ARG A 17 -14.78 -22.25 -18.00
CA ARG A 17 -14.15 -22.87 -16.81
C ARG A 17 -12.85 -23.58 -17.15
N TYR A 18 -12.79 -24.25 -18.30
CA TYR A 18 -11.60 -24.97 -18.76
C TYR A 18 -10.49 -24.00 -19.16
N GLU A 19 -10.80 -22.97 -19.97
CA GLU A 19 -9.84 -21.93 -20.36
C GLU A 19 -9.31 -21.17 -19.16
N TYR A 20 -10.19 -20.85 -18.22
CA TYR A 20 -9.86 -20.27 -16.95
C TYR A 20 -8.93 -21.18 -16.12
N GLY A 21 -9.23 -22.47 -16.03
CA GLY A 21 -8.37 -23.44 -15.35
C GLY A 21 -6.97 -23.53 -15.96
N LEU A 22 -6.84 -23.38 -17.28
CA LEU A 22 -5.56 -23.38 -17.98
C LEU A 22 -4.75 -22.11 -17.71
N GLU A 23 -5.37 -20.93 -17.72
CA GLU A 23 -4.69 -19.67 -17.42
C GLU A 23 -4.16 -19.67 -15.99
N ILE A 24 -4.96 -20.17 -15.08
CA ILE A 24 -4.60 -20.33 -13.68
C ILE A 24 -3.46 -21.33 -13.50
N ALA A 25 -3.50 -22.48 -14.18
CA ALA A 25 -2.41 -23.45 -14.11
C ALA A 25 -1.08 -22.86 -14.61
N LYS A 26 -1.12 -21.95 -15.58
CA LYS A 26 0.08 -21.19 -16.01
C LYS A 26 0.57 -20.21 -14.95
N SER A 27 -0.34 -19.68 -14.15
CA SER A 27 -0.02 -18.72 -13.12
C SER A 27 0.46 -19.39 -11.82
N ASN A 28 0.06 -20.61 -11.54
CA ASN A 28 0.32 -21.30 -10.28
C ASN A 28 1.77 -21.70 -10.00
N GLY A 29 2.69 -21.50 -10.88
CA GLY A 29 4.10 -21.80 -10.63
C GLY A 29 4.98 -20.55 -10.54
N LYS A 30 4.38 -19.36 -10.67
CA LYS A 30 5.16 -18.13 -10.65
C LYS A 30 5.20 -17.58 -9.21
N GLU A 31 6.37 -17.65 -8.61
CA GLU A 31 6.70 -17.01 -7.34
C GLU A 31 7.75 -15.93 -7.58
N SER A 32 7.79 -14.95 -6.69
CA SER A 32 8.75 -13.84 -6.75
C SER A 32 10.20 -14.35 -6.77
N GLN A 33 11.00 -13.75 -7.63
CA GLN A 33 12.44 -13.90 -7.67
C GLN A 33 13.16 -12.60 -7.23
N TRP A 34 12.41 -11.59 -6.85
CA TRP A 34 12.94 -10.35 -6.31
C TRP A 34 13.86 -10.66 -5.12
N GLY A 35 14.82 -9.85 -4.85
CA GLY A 35 15.82 -10.09 -3.79
C GLY A 35 16.86 -11.16 -4.13
N LYS A 36 16.49 -12.23 -4.87
CA LYS A 36 17.46 -13.25 -5.29
C LYS A 36 18.46 -12.76 -6.35
N ASN A 37 18.08 -11.71 -7.08
CA ASN A 37 18.88 -11.07 -8.13
C ASN A 37 19.26 -9.63 -7.75
N ALA A 38 18.98 -9.18 -6.54
CA ALA A 38 19.53 -7.92 -6.05
C ALA A 38 21.06 -8.08 -6.06
N PRO A 39 21.83 -7.13 -6.64
CA PRO A 39 23.28 -7.17 -6.51
C PRO A 39 23.58 -7.15 -5.00
N ASP A 40 24.37 -8.13 -4.53
CA ASP A 40 24.92 -8.07 -3.18
C ASP A 40 25.44 -6.65 -2.96
N ALA A 41 24.91 -5.97 -1.96
CA ALA A 41 25.49 -4.73 -1.49
C ALA A 41 26.88 -5.10 -0.99
N ALA A 42 27.84 -5.09 -1.92
CA ALA A 42 29.22 -5.30 -1.58
C ALA A 42 29.61 -4.17 -0.64
N GLU A 43 29.72 -4.47 0.65
CA GLU A 43 30.46 -3.64 1.57
C GLU A 43 31.88 -3.50 0.99
N GLU A 44 32.14 -2.40 0.30
CA GLU A 44 33.51 -2.02 0.01
C GLU A 44 34.21 -1.83 1.37
N PRO A 45 35.33 -2.52 1.62
CA PRO A 45 36.06 -2.31 2.85
C PRO A 45 36.52 -0.86 2.88
N VAL A 46 36.02 -0.10 3.85
CA VAL A 46 36.47 1.25 4.13
C VAL A 46 37.90 1.11 4.62
N GLU A 47 38.88 1.35 3.74
CA GLU A 47 40.27 1.55 4.15
C GLU A 47 40.30 2.82 5.01
N GLU A 48 40.56 2.64 6.30
CA GLU A 48 40.86 3.77 7.20
C GLU A 48 42.11 4.49 6.64
N PRO A 49 42.00 5.81 6.37
CA PRO A 49 43.16 6.57 5.96
C PRO A 49 44.20 6.63 7.09
N PRO A 50 45.50 6.63 6.79
CA PRO A 50 46.54 6.66 7.80
C PRO A 50 46.44 7.94 8.66
N VAL A 51 46.42 7.75 9.97
CA VAL A 51 46.41 8.84 10.95
C VAL A 51 47.72 9.63 10.81
N SER A 52 47.66 10.75 10.08
CA SER A 52 48.72 11.75 10.17
C SER A 52 48.32 12.74 11.26
N GLU A 53 49.13 12.91 12.27
CA GLU A 53 49.01 13.96 13.27
C GLU A 53 49.09 15.33 12.55
N ILE A 54 47.92 15.86 12.23
CA ILE A 54 47.78 17.26 11.85
C ILE A 54 47.30 17.99 13.10
N THR A 55 48.14 18.84 13.64
CA THR A 55 47.71 19.86 14.61
C THR A 55 46.75 20.80 13.89
N ALA A 56 45.47 20.49 14.01
CA ALA A 56 44.42 21.33 13.49
C ALA A 56 44.26 22.56 14.40
N GLU A 57 44.53 23.72 13.86
CA GLU A 57 43.89 24.96 14.38
C GLU A 57 42.38 24.68 14.39
N ILE A 58 41.77 24.91 15.57
CA ILE A 58 40.30 24.84 15.70
C ILE A 58 39.76 26.05 14.92
N VAL A 59 39.50 25.84 13.64
CA VAL A 59 38.64 26.72 12.86
C VAL A 59 37.23 26.42 13.37
N GLU A 60 36.58 27.40 14.05
CA GLU A 60 35.14 27.29 14.31
C GLU A 60 34.47 26.99 12.96
N PRO A 61 33.61 25.98 12.87
CA PRO A 61 32.91 25.70 11.62
C PRO A 61 32.12 26.96 11.26
N GLU A 62 32.39 27.50 10.08
CA GLU A 62 31.57 28.57 9.49
C GLU A 62 30.11 28.05 9.55
N GLN A 63 29.21 28.87 10.12
CA GLN A 63 27.78 28.56 10.06
C GLN A 63 27.40 28.47 8.57
N PRO A 64 26.73 27.38 8.15
CA PRO A 64 26.34 27.24 6.75
C PRO A 64 25.50 28.46 6.32
N ASP A 65 25.64 28.85 5.08
CA ASP A 65 24.83 29.93 4.49
C ASP A 65 23.35 29.48 4.51
N PRO A 66 22.42 30.22 5.15
CA PRO A 66 21.01 29.88 5.20
C PRO A 66 20.35 29.63 3.82
N GLU A 67 20.83 30.30 2.77
CA GLU A 67 20.36 30.08 1.40
C GLU A 67 20.82 28.69 0.88
N GLU A 68 22.02 28.29 1.20
CA GLU A 68 22.57 26.99 0.85
C GLU A 68 21.88 25.86 1.63
N GLU A 69 21.61 26.04 2.92
CA GLU A 69 20.85 25.09 3.72
C GLU A 69 19.43 24.88 3.14
N ALA A 70 18.71 25.95 2.82
CA ALA A 70 17.39 25.86 2.23
C ALA A 70 17.40 25.18 0.85
N ARG A 71 18.45 25.41 0.06
CA ARG A 71 18.65 24.75 -1.24
C ARG A 71 18.85 23.24 -1.06
N LEU A 72 19.72 22.84 -0.15
CA LEU A 72 20.00 21.43 0.13
C LEU A 72 18.78 20.70 0.69
N ALA A 73 18.04 21.34 1.62
CA ALA A 73 16.80 20.78 2.18
C ALA A 73 15.74 20.60 1.08
N ARG A 74 15.60 21.55 0.14
CA ARG A 74 14.71 21.42 -1.00
C ARG A 74 15.13 20.27 -1.94
N GLU A 75 16.41 20.12 -2.21
CA GLU A 75 16.93 19.02 -3.03
C GLU A 75 16.63 17.66 -2.38
N ALA A 76 16.92 17.52 -1.09
CA ALA A 76 16.62 16.31 -0.31
C ALA A 76 15.11 16.00 -0.30
N PHE A 77 14.25 17.01 -0.16
CA PHE A 77 12.81 16.84 -0.26
C PHE A 77 12.39 16.21 -1.60
N PHE A 78 12.87 16.73 -2.73
CA PHE A 78 12.52 16.19 -4.05
C PHE A 78 13.25 14.88 -4.39
N GLU A 79 14.29 14.52 -3.67
CA GLU A 79 14.88 13.19 -3.75
C GLU A 79 13.95 12.15 -3.12
N VAL A 80 13.39 12.45 -1.94
CA VAL A 80 12.42 11.58 -1.26
C VAL A 80 11.08 11.56 -2.00
N PHE A 81 10.53 12.74 -2.32
CA PHE A 81 9.22 12.88 -2.98
C PHE A 81 9.37 13.16 -4.48
N TRP A 82 10.13 12.32 -5.15
CA TRP A 82 10.51 12.44 -6.55
C TRP A 82 9.33 12.43 -7.53
N GLU A 83 8.17 11.93 -7.10
CA GLU A 83 6.94 11.94 -7.91
C GLU A 83 6.38 13.34 -8.11
N ILE A 84 6.65 14.26 -7.18
CA ILE A 84 6.05 15.59 -7.18
C ILE A 84 6.61 16.45 -8.33
N ASN A 85 5.72 17.07 -9.08
CA ASN A 85 6.09 18.06 -10.07
C ASN A 85 6.54 19.35 -9.38
N GLN A 86 7.83 19.68 -9.51
CA GLN A 86 8.44 20.84 -8.84
C GLN A 86 7.74 22.15 -9.18
N ASN A 87 7.31 22.35 -10.44
CA ASN A 87 6.65 23.59 -10.84
C ASN A 87 5.27 23.75 -10.17
N SER A 88 4.51 22.66 -10.01
CA SER A 88 3.23 22.69 -9.32
C SER A 88 3.40 22.92 -7.81
N MET A 89 4.44 22.34 -7.22
CA MET A 89 4.81 22.57 -5.83
C MET A 89 5.20 24.02 -5.58
N ASP A 90 6.08 24.59 -6.43
CA ASP A 90 6.48 25.99 -6.33
C ASP A 90 5.28 26.95 -6.51
N ALA A 91 4.35 26.64 -7.42
CA ALA A 91 3.13 27.42 -7.60
C ALA A 91 2.25 27.39 -6.35
N TYR A 92 2.07 26.20 -5.75
CA TYR A 92 1.32 26.05 -4.49
C TYR A 92 1.96 26.82 -3.34
N LEU A 93 3.29 26.74 -3.16
CA LEU A 93 4.02 27.44 -2.11
C LEU A 93 4.01 28.96 -2.27
N ASN A 94 3.90 29.48 -3.50
CA ASN A 94 3.69 30.91 -3.73
C ASN A 94 2.32 31.40 -3.23
N GLU A 95 1.30 30.53 -3.26
CA GLU A 95 -0.04 30.84 -2.74
C GLU A 95 -0.18 30.50 -1.25
N HIS A 96 0.63 29.56 -0.74
CA HIS A 96 0.63 29.03 0.62
C HIS A 96 2.03 29.04 1.24
N PRO A 97 2.66 30.23 1.41
CA PRO A 97 4.02 30.33 1.92
C PRO A 97 4.16 29.77 3.37
N GLU A 98 3.08 29.77 4.13
CA GLU A 98 3.02 29.18 5.48
C GLU A 98 3.38 27.70 5.54
N ALA A 99 3.23 26.96 4.44
CA ALA A 99 3.61 25.56 4.37
C ALA A 99 5.13 25.34 4.55
N LEU A 100 5.95 26.39 4.36
CA LEU A 100 7.39 26.38 4.55
C LEU A 100 7.85 27.03 5.88
N ASP A 101 6.93 27.45 6.75
CA ASP A 101 7.30 28.11 8.02
C ASP A 101 8.25 27.27 8.89
N ASN A 102 8.16 25.94 8.76
CA ASN A 102 9.03 24.98 9.44
C ASN A 102 10.16 24.41 8.56
N GLY A 103 10.37 24.97 7.37
CA GLY A 103 11.37 24.52 6.40
C GLY A 103 10.94 23.28 5.59
N TRP A 104 11.76 22.91 4.60
CA TRP A 104 11.50 21.78 3.70
C TRP A 104 11.48 20.43 4.40
N GLU A 105 12.23 20.28 5.48
CA GLU A 105 12.31 19.03 6.25
C GLU A 105 11.03 18.74 7.05
N ASN A 106 10.24 19.79 7.33
CA ASN A 106 9.04 19.70 8.14
C ASN A 106 7.80 20.21 7.38
N ILE A 107 7.78 20.09 6.06
CA ILE A 107 6.59 20.39 5.27
C ILE A 107 5.47 19.44 5.63
N TYR A 108 4.33 20.02 5.94
CA TYR A 108 3.13 19.30 6.25
C TYR A 108 1.95 19.92 5.48
N ILE A 109 1.49 19.23 4.46
CA ILE A 109 0.45 19.72 3.55
C ILE A 109 -0.79 18.83 3.67
N ASN A 110 -1.91 19.43 4.07
CA ASN A 110 -3.24 18.79 4.18
C ASN A 110 -3.22 17.52 5.04
N GLU A 111 -3.23 17.71 6.35
CA GLU A 111 -3.06 16.65 7.36
C GLU A 111 -3.96 15.42 7.19
N ALA A 112 -5.23 15.61 6.88
CA ALA A 112 -6.15 14.50 6.69
C ALA A 112 -6.10 13.92 5.27
N GLY A 113 -5.74 14.73 4.26
CA GLY A 113 -5.67 14.31 2.86
C GLY A 113 -7.00 13.84 2.26
N PHE A 114 -8.12 14.14 2.92
CA PHE A 114 -9.43 13.60 2.58
C PHE A 114 -10.33 14.59 1.83
N ASP A 115 -9.92 15.84 1.73
CA ASP A 115 -10.70 16.84 1.00
C ASP A 115 -10.78 16.45 -0.48
N ASP A 116 -12.00 16.38 -1.02
CA ASP A 116 -12.21 16.14 -2.46
C ASP A 116 -11.63 17.26 -3.33
N ALA A 117 -11.46 18.47 -2.79
CA ALA A 117 -10.76 19.56 -3.45
C ALA A 117 -9.26 19.25 -3.59
N GLY A 118 -8.66 18.58 -2.59
CA GLY A 118 -7.22 18.28 -2.53
C GLY A 118 -6.36 19.54 -2.59
N THR A 119 -5.11 19.38 -2.99
CA THR A 119 -4.20 20.49 -3.27
C THR A 119 -4.14 20.80 -4.76
N SER A 120 -3.53 21.92 -5.16
CA SER A 120 -3.18 22.19 -6.55
C SER A 120 -1.85 21.55 -6.98
N ILE A 121 -1.19 20.82 -6.08
CA ILE A 121 0.04 20.10 -6.37
C ILE A 121 -0.28 18.84 -7.18
N GLU A 122 0.51 18.60 -8.21
CA GLU A 122 0.39 17.39 -9.05
C GLU A 122 1.71 16.61 -9.06
N THR A 123 1.62 15.32 -9.31
CA THR A 123 2.78 14.50 -9.63
C THR A 123 3.27 14.79 -11.05
N THR A 124 4.45 14.29 -11.39
CA THR A 124 4.97 14.30 -12.78
C THR A 124 4.08 13.50 -13.75
N MET A 125 3.21 12.63 -13.24
CA MET A 125 2.23 11.85 -13.99
C MET A 125 0.83 12.52 -14.04
N GLY A 126 0.67 13.70 -13.41
CA GLY A 126 -0.58 14.46 -13.38
C GLY A 126 -1.60 13.99 -12.36
N GLU A 127 -1.20 13.21 -11.36
CA GLU A 127 -2.05 12.84 -10.24
C GLU A 127 -2.05 13.95 -9.20
N GLN A 128 -3.21 14.25 -8.64
CA GLN A 128 -3.35 15.27 -7.61
C GLN A 128 -2.75 14.79 -6.29
N VAL A 129 -1.87 15.58 -5.71
CA VAL A 129 -1.36 15.36 -4.36
C VAL A 129 -2.45 15.75 -3.35
N LEU A 130 -2.80 14.84 -2.45
CA LEU A 130 -3.74 15.06 -1.36
C LEU A 130 -3.06 15.55 -0.10
N ALA A 131 -1.95 14.90 0.26
CA ALA A 131 -1.15 15.26 1.44
C ALA A 131 0.33 14.91 1.22
N ILE A 132 1.19 15.64 1.91
CA ILE A 132 2.61 15.37 2.05
C ILE A 132 2.93 15.37 3.55
N ASP A 133 3.52 14.30 4.04
CA ASP A 133 3.94 14.10 5.42
C ASP A 133 5.43 13.76 5.44
N THR A 134 6.26 14.77 5.66
CA THR A 134 7.72 14.58 5.67
C THR A 134 8.19 13.86 6.92
N GLU A 135 7.50 14.02 8.05
CA GLU A 135 7.83 13.34 9.32
C GLU A 135 7.77 11.82 9.18
N ASN A 136 6.71 11.31 8.54
CA ASN A 136 6.49 9.88 8.35
C ASN A 136 6.83 9.41 6.93
N SER A 137 7.33 10.32 6.07
CA SER A 137 7.70 10.04 4.67
C SER A 137 6.55 9.41 3.86
N ILE A 138 5.36 10.03 3.92
CA ILE A 138 4.15 9.58 3.23
C ILE A 138 3.70 10.62 2.21
N LEU A 139 3.36 10.15 1.01
CA LEU A 139 2.71 10.91 -0.05
C LEU A 139 1.33 10.30 -0.33
N LEU A 140 0.27 11.10 -0.23
CA LEU A 140 -1.08 10.66 -0.58
C LEU A 140 -1.51 11.25 -1.92
N LEU A 141 -1.94 10.39 -2.83
CA LEU A 141 -2.31 10.74 -4.20
C LEU A 141 -3.77 10.39 -4.48
N ARG A 142 -4.46 11.28 -5.22
CA ARG A 142 -5.79 11.00 -5.77
C ARG A 142 -5.66 10.22 -7.07
N VAL A 143 -6.14 9.00 -7.08
CA VAL A 143 -6.32 8.23 -8.31
C VAL A 143 -7.76 8.32 -8.80
N LYS A 144 -7.91 8.60 -10.10
CA LYS A 144 -9.21 8.76 -10.76
C LYS A 144 -9.21 8.06 -12.11
N GLY A 145 -10.36 7.53 -12.49
CA GLY A 145 -10.59 6.97 -13.81
C GLY A 145 -12.08 6.93 -14.17
N SER A 146 -12.40 6.26 -15.26
CA SER A 146 -13.79 6.11 -15.67
C SER A 146 -14.57 5.25 -14.67
N GLY A 147 -15.41 5.89 -13.86
CA GLY A 147 -16.28 5.20 -12.90
C GLY A 147 -15.62 4.86 -11.57
N TYR A 148 -14.44 5.40 -11.27
CA TYR A 148 -13.82 5.22 -9.96
C TYR A 148 -13.02 6.44 -9.50
N ARG A 149 -12.88 6.52 -8.21
CA ARG A 149 -11.87 7.33 -7.53
C ARG A 149 -11.27 6.52 -6.38
N GLY A 150 -10.10 6.93 -5.91
CA GLY A 150 -9.42 6.28 -4.81
C GLY A 150 -8.25 7.08 -4.29
N VAL A 151 -7.53 6.48 -3.37
CA VAL A 151 -6.29 7.01 -2.80
C VAL A 151 -5.19 5.98 -3.00
N LEU A 152 -4.06 6.44 -3.51
CA LEU A 152 -2.79 5.73 -3.45
C LEU A 152 -1.91 6.42 -2.41
N ALA A 153 -1.53 5.69 -1.39
CA ALA A 153 -0.50 6.11 -0.47
C ALA A 153 0.84 5.52 -0.90
N VAL A 154 1.84 6.38 -1.03
CA VAL A 154 3.24 6.01 -1.27
C VAL A 154 4.01 6.28 0.01
N ALA A 155 4.37 5.22 0.73
CA ALA A 155 5.07 5.30 2.00
C ALA A 155 6.52 4.85 1.81
N LYS A 156 7.49 5.72 2.16
CA LYS A 156 8.88 5.62 1.70
C LYS A 156 9.75 4.68 2.52
N ASN A 157 9.32 4.35 3.75
CA ASN A 157 10.10 3.49 4.66
C ASN A 157 9.42 2.12 4.85
N PRO A 158 9.82 1.07 4.13
CA PRO A 158 9.20 -0.24 4.27
C PRO A 158 9.39 -0.87 5.67
N ALA A 159 10.41 -0.47 6.42
CA ALA A 159 10.63 -0.94 7.80
C ALA A 159 9.55 -0.48 8.79
N ALA A 160 8.74 0.52 8.41
CA ALA A 160 7.62 1.00 9.21
C ALA A 160 6.34 0.17 9.05
N LEU A 161 6.31 -0.74 8.08
CA LEU A 161 5.11 -1.51 7.75
C LEU A 161 5.07 -2.84 8.51
N SER A 162 3.90 -3.18 9.04
CA SER A 162 3.60 -4.49 9.63
C SER A 162 2.14 -4.89 9.40
N VAL A 163 1.85 -6.18 9.58
CA VAL A 163 0.47 -6.66 9.76
C VAL A 163 0.15 -6.63 11.24
N GLU A 164 -0.89 -5.91 11.63
CA GLU A 164 -1.34 -5.88 13.01
C GLU A 164 -2.70 -6.58 13.13
N MET A 165 -2.78 -7.54 14.05
CA MET A 165 -4.01 -8.27 14.31
C MET A 165 -4.86 -7.52 15.32
N CYS A 166 -6.19 -7.57 15.15
CA CYS A 166 -7.10 -6.95 16.11
C CYS A 166 -7.00 -7.62 17.49
N SER A 167 -7.06 -6.84 18.55
CA SER A 167 -6.95 -7.32 19.94
C SER A 167 -8.11 -8.25 20.35
N THR A 168 -9.20 -8.29 19.57
CA THR A 168 -10.39 -9.13 19.79
C THR A 168 -10.50 -10.29 18.81
N LEU A 169 -9.39 -10.69 18.16
CA LEU A 169 -9.35 -11.78 17.21
C LEU A 169 -9.99 -13.08 17.80
N GLY A 170 -10.77 -13.77 17.00
CA GLY A 170 -11.54 -14.96 17.41
C GLY A 170 -12.91 -14.64 17.98
N VAL A 171 -13.19 -13.40 18.41
CA VAL A 171 -14.47 -12.95 18.96
C VAL A 171 -15.16 -11.97 18.00
N ALA A 172 -14.50 -10.88 17.69
CA ALA A 172 -14.96 -9.86 16.75
C ALA A 172 -13.74 -9.19 16.11
N GLY A 173 -13.88 -8.63 14.91
CA GLY A 173 -12.89 -7.75 14.31
C GLY A 173 -12.95 -6.35 14.89
N GLN A 174 -11.99 -5.52 14.52
CA GLN A 174 -11.94 -4.10 14.81
C GLN A 174 -11.91 -3.29 13.52
N LEU A 175 -12.23 -2.01 13.61
CA LEU A 175 -12.08 -1.07 12.50
C LEU A 175 -10.58 -0.84 12.22
N VAL A 176 -10.22 -0.61 10.97
CA VAL A 176 -8.84 -0.37 10.55
C VAL A 176 -8.17 0.74 11.38
N GLY A 177 -8.88 1.85 11.60
CA GLY A 177 -8.36 2.96 12.41
C GLY A 177 -8.11 2.58 13.87
N THR A 178 -8.99 1.78 14.47
CA THR A 178 -8.78 1.28 15.84
C THR A 178 -7.53 0.41 15.94
N ILE A 179 -7.32 -0.49 14.96
CA ILE A 179 -6.11 -1.32 14.92
C ILE A 179 -4.87 -0.44 14.75
N ALA A 180 -4.94 0.58 13.87
CA ALA A 180 -3.83 1.49 13.67
C ALA A 180 -3.47 2.26 14.96
N GLU A 181 -4.49 2.80 15.65
CA GLU A 181 -4.29 3.55 16.92
C GLU A 181 -3.72 2.66 18.04
N GLU A 182 -4.12 1.39 18.11
CA GLU A 182 -3.61 0.43 19.10
C GLU A 182 -2.13 0.06 18.85
N HIS A 183 -1.59 0.32 17.63
CA HIS A 183 -0.25 -0.10 17.20
C HIS A 183 0.62 1.06 16.67
N ASP A 184 0.41 2.28 17.16
CA ASP A 184 1.17 3.47 16.79
C ASP A 184 1.21 3.77 15.28
N GLY A 185 0.15 3.39 14.58
CA GLY A 185 -0.01 3.60 13.15
C GLY A 185 -0.29 5.04 12.81
N VAL A 186 0.27 5.52 11.70
CA VAL A 186 -0.06 6.80 11.08
C VAL A 186 -0.87 6.61 9.81
N LEU A 187 -0.67 5.50 9.10
CA LEU A 187 -1.40 5.11 7.91
C LEU A 187 -1.77 3.62 8.02
N ALA A 188 -2.99 3.25 7.64
CA ALA A 188 -3.40 1.86 7.61
C ALA A 188 -4.44 1.57 6.53
N MET A 189 -4.49 0.32 6.10
CA MET A 189 -5.54 -0.23 5.26
C MET A 189 -5.94 -1.62 5.74
N ASN A 190 -7.13 -2.10 5.33
CA ASN A 190 -7.53 -3.46 5.67
C ASN A 190 -6.47 -4.49 5.18
N GLY A 191 -6.24 -5.48 6.01
CA GLY A 191 -5.23 -6.53 5.81
C GLY A 191 -5.85 -7.87 5.40
N PRO A 192 -5.73 -8.91 6.24
CA PRO A 192 -6.21 -10.23 5.93
C PRO A 192 -7.73 -10.30 5.79
N GLY A 193 -8.21 -11.24 4.98
CA GLY A 193 -9.64 -11.52 4.83
C GLY A 193 -10.25 -12.21 6.05
N PHE A 194 -11.58 -12.27 6.11
CA PHE A 194 -12.29 -12.95 7.19
C PHE A 194 -13.46 -13.78 6.68
N LEU A 195 -13.89 -14.74 7.50
CA LEU A 195 -15.05 -15.56 7.19
C LEU A 195 -16.32 -14.71 7.21
N ASP A 196 -16.97 -14.61 6.06
CA ASP A 196 -18.13 -13.75 5.85
C ASP A 196 -19.34 -14.52 5.26
N PRO A 197 -19.89 -15.49 6.00
CA PRO A 197 -21.01 -16.27 5.51
C PRO A 197 -22.22 -15.36 5.26
N ASN A 198 -22.67 -15.31 4.00
CA ASN A 198 -23.82 -14.49 3.55
C ASN A 198 -23.68 -12.98 3.84
N GLY A 199 -22.49 -12.44 3.98
CA GLY A 199 -22.26 -11.04 4.27
C GLY A 199 -22.50 -10.65 5.75
N ALA A 200 -22.63 -11.60 6.66
CA ALA A 200 -22.93 -11.40 8.07
C ALA A 200 -21.71 -11.58 9.01
N GLY A 201 -20.52 -11.75 8.46
CA GLY A 201 -19.30 -11.87 9.25
C GLY A 201 -19.01 -10.58 10.05
N ASN A 202 -18.52 -10.77 11.29
CA ASN A 202 -18.19 -9.67 12.20
C ASN A 202 -16.70 -9.32 12.21
N GLY A 203 -15.91 -9.86 11.26
CA GLY A 203 -14.47 -9.62 11.15
C GLY A 203 -13.59 -10.35 12.17
N GLY A 204 -14.17 -11.07 13.12
CA GLY A 204 -13.39 -11.72 14.19
C GLY A 204 -12.77 -13.07 13.81
N GLN A 205 -13.19 -13.67 12.70
CA GLN A 205 -12.68 -14.98 12.27
C GLN A 205 -11.85 -14.82 11.00
N LEU A 206 -10.55 -14.99 11.14
CA LEU A 206 -9.60 -14.92 10.03
C LEU A 206 -9.94 -15.96 8.95
N ALA A 207 -9.89 -15.58 7.69
CA ALA A 207 -9.96 -16.44 6.54
C ALA A 207 -8.56 -16.56 5.90
N GLY A 208 -8.03 -17.76 5.87
CA GLY A 208 -6.66 -18.01 5.41
C GLY A 208 -5.62 -17.80 6.51
N TYR A 209 -4.41 -17.49 6.10
CA TYR A 209 -3.25 -17.31 6.95
C TYR A 209 -2.85 -15.83 7.00
N ALA A 210 -2.36 -15.41 8.16
CA ALA A 210 -1.63 -14.17 8.34
C ALA A 210 -0.43 -14.40 9.26
N MET A 211 0.63 -13.61 9.05
CA MET A 211 1.73 -13.47 9.99
C MET A 211 1.77 -12.02 10.44
N SER A 212 1.94 -11.81 11.72
CA SER A 212 2.01 -10.50 12.37
C SER A 212 3.22 -10.46 13.27
N ASN A 213 4.22 -9.66 12.92
CA ASN A 213 5.47 -9.54 13.70
C ASN A 213 6.09 -10.92 14.04
N GLY A 214 6.09 -11.85 13.09
CA GLY A 214 6.62 -13.22 13.24
C GLY A 214 5.68 -14.22 13.93
N GLU A 215 4.49 -13.80 14.37
CA GLU A 215 3.49 -14.70 14.95
C GLU A 215 2.49 -15.16 13.87
N GLU A 216 2.31 -16.49 13.74
CA GLU A 216 1.40 -17.10 12.77
C GLU A 216 -0.05 -17.12 13.28
N HIS A 217 -1.00 -16.78 12.41
CA HIS A 217 -2.42 -16.78 12.67
C HIS A 217 -3.19 -17.49 11.56
N GLY A 218 -4.22 -18.25 11.94
CA GLY A 218 -5.13 -18.91 10.98
C GLY A 218 -4.55 -20.18 10.36
N SER A 219 -4.88 -20.42 9.11
CA SER A 219 -4.44 -21.60 8.35
C SER A 219 -4.38 -21.27 6.87
N HIS A 220 -3.38 -21.77 6.18
CA HIS A 220 -3.18 -21.54 4.76
C HIS A 220 -4.39 -21.94 3.91
N PHE A 221 -4.72 -21.12 2.92
CA PHE A 221 -5.64 -21.51 1.87
C PHE A 221 -5.04 -22.66 1.05
N THR A 222 -5.87 -23.67 0.79
CA THR A 222 -5.49 -24.79 -0.08
C THR A 222 -5.93 -24.60 -1.53
N ALA A 223 -6.79 -23.61 -1.78
CA ALA A 223 -7.27 -23.33 -3.12
C ALA A 223 -6.18 -22.58 -3.91
N TRP A 224 -5.84 -23.12 -5.05
CA TRP A 224 -4.78 -22.69 -5.97
C TRP A 224 -4.80 -21.19 -6.40
N ALA A 225 -5.95 -20.53 -6.29
CA ALA A 225 -6.09 -19.11 -6.66
C ALA A 225 -5.49 -18.17 -5.62
N TYR A 226 -5.27 -18.64 -4.41
CA TYR A 226 -4.77 -17.82 -3.32
C TYR A 226 -3.25 -17.75 -3.35
N LYS A 227 -2.75 -16.56 -3.14
CA LYS A 227 -1.34 -16.26 -2.98
C LYS A 227 -1.13 -15.63 -1.61
N ARG A 228 0.10 -15.61 -1.18
CA ARG A 228 0.55 -14.92 0.02
C ARG A 228 1.54 -13.84 -0.37
N ILE A 229 1.34 -12.64 0.15
CA ILE A 229 2.34 -11.58 0.15
C ILE A 229 3.05 -11.60 1.49
N GLU A 230 4.36 -11.71 1.46
CA GLU A 230 5.24 -11.78 2.63
C GLU A 230 6.14 -10.56 2.65
N LEU A 231 6.19 -9.84 3.78
CA LEU A 231 7.23 -8.86 4.09
C LEU A 231 8.31 -9.58 4.89
N HIS A 232 9.55 -9.41 4.48
CA HIS A 232 10.68 -10.06 5.12
C HIS A 232 11.55 -9.06 5.89
N ASP A 233 12.50 -9.57 6.68
CA ASP A 233 13.46 -8.81 7.47
C ASP A 233 14.45 -7.97 6.62
N ASP A 234 14.52 -8.23 5.32
CA ASP A 234 15.20 -7.39 4.32
C ASP A 234 14.32 -6.21 3.82
N ASN A 235 13.13 -6.04 4.38
CA ASN A 235 12.13 -5.03 4.00
C ASN A 235 11.60 -5.19 2.56
N LEU A 236 11.67 -6.39 1.98
CA LEU A 236 11.13 -6.68 0.65
C LEU A 236 9.84 -7.50 0.71
N PHE A 237 8.95 -7.23 -0.25
CA PHE A 237 7.80 -8.08 -0.48
C PHE A 237 8.12 -9.25 -1.41
N TYR A 238 7.61 -10.42 -1.03
CA TYR A 238 7.67 -11.64 -1.82
C TYR A 238 6.27 -12.21 -2.05
N ILE A 239 6.00 -12.65 -3.27
CA ILE A 239 4.74 -13.33 -3.62
C ILE A 239 5.00 -14.84 -3.66
N LYS A 240 4.23 -15.59 -2.87
CA LYS A 240 4.28 -17.05 -2.74
C LYS A 240 2.93 -17.68 -3.02
N ASP A 241 2.92 -18.94 -3.40
CA ASP A 241 1.68 -19.74 -3.34
C ASP A 241 1.23 -19.88 -1.88
N ALA A 242 -0.08 -19.73 -1.61
CA ALA A 242 -0.61 -19.89 -0.25
C ALA A 242 -0.30 -21.27 0.36
N SER A 243 -0.18 -22.30 -0.49
CA SER A 243 0.17 -23.67 -0.07
C SER A 243 1.67 -23.91 0.14
N SER A 244 2.53 -22.98 -0.26
CA SER A 244 3.98 -23.07 -0.04
C SER A 244 4.33 -22.77 1.42
N PRO A 245 5.41 -23.34 1.97
CA PRO A 245 5.92 -22.94 3.27
C PRO A 245 6.21 -21.44 3.33
N THR A 246 5.99 -20.84 4.48
CA THR A 246 6.39 -19.44 4.74
C THR A 246 7.90 -19.29 4.54
N GLY A 247 8.33 -18.19 3.90
CA GLY A 247 9.73 -17.92 3.63
C GLY A 247 10.54 -17.71 4.91
N GLU A 248 11.80 -18.10 4.90
CA GLU A 248 12.75 -17.74 5.96
C GLU A 248 12.92 -16.21 5.95
N GLY A 249 12.91 -15.57 7.12
CA GLY A 249 12.95 -14.12 7.27
C GLY A 249 11.60 -13.41 7.13
N CYS A 250 10.50 -14.12 6.84
CA CYS A 250 9.18 -13.53 6.81
C CYS A 250 8.79 -13.01 8.20
N THR A 251 8.45 -11.74 8.29
CA THR A 251 7.98 -11.09 9.52
C THR A 251 6.48 -10.86 9.52
N ASP A 252 5.92 -10.52 8.35
CA ASP A 252 4.52 -10.18 8.18
C ASP A 252 3.98 -10.74 6.87
N ALA A 253 2.75 -11.22 6.87
CA ALA A 253 2.15 -11.79 5.67
C ALA A 253 0.63 -11.77 5.71
N THR A 254 0.02 -11.72 4.52
CA THR A 254 -1.42 -11.98 4.35
C THR A 254 -1.67 -12.81 3.11
N GLU A 255 -2.70 -13.65 3.17
CA GLU A 255 -3.18 -14.43 2.02
C GLU A 255 -4.45 -13.83 1.44
N PHE A 256 -4.47 -13.67 0.13
CA PHE A 256 -5.67 -13.33 -0.63
C PHE A 256 -5.52 -13.67 -2.12
N GLN A 257 -6.41 -13.15 -2.97
CA GLN A 257 -6.41 -13.39 -4.41
C GLN A 257 -6.91 -12.18 -5.20
N PRO A 258 -6.39 -12.02 -6.41
CA PRO A 258 -5.20 -12.65 -6.98
C PRO A 258 -3.91 -11.91 -6.60
N ALA A 259 -2.76 -12.52 -6.87
CA ALA A 259 -1.55 -11.75 -7.12
C ALA A 259 -1.78 -10.85 -8.34
N MET A 260 -1.19 -9.66 -8.34
CA MET A 260 -1.44 -8.65 -9.35
C MET A 260 -0.20 -8.35 -10.19
N ILE A 261 0.92 -8.20 -9.54
CA ILE A 261 2.23 -7.91 -10.13
C ILE A 261 3.24 -8.82 -9.45
N ILE A 262 4.07 -9.49 -10.23
CA ILE A 262 5.17 -10.32 -9.75
C ILE A 262 6.42 -9.95 -10.56
N ASP A 263 7.46 -9.51 -9.87
CA ASP A 263 8.74 -9.07 -10.45
C ASP A 263 8.55 -8.01 -11.56
N GLY A 264 7.66 -7.03 -11.32
CA GLY A 264 7.37 -5.94 -12.23
C GLY A 264 6.48 -6.33 -13.43
N GLU A 265 6.05 -7.58 -13.53
CA GLU A 265 5.17 -8.04 -14.59
C GLU A 265 3.72 -8.18 -14.12
N LYS A 266 2.79 -7.67 -14.93
CA LYS A 266 1.36 -7.83 -14.68
C LYS A 266 0.96 -9.30 -14.73
N TYR A 267 0.30 -9.73 -13.66
CA TYR A 267 -0.04 -11.14 -13.44
C TYR A 267 -1.54 -11.45 -13.48
N THR A 268 -2.37 -10.44 -13.70
CA THR A 268 -3.82 -10.58 -13.76
C THR A 268 -4.32 -10.84 -15.17
N SER A 269 -5.39 -11.62 -15.29
CA SER A 269 -6.09 -11.92 -16.53
C SER A 269 -7.41 -11.16 -16.65
N ASP A 270 -8.05 -11.21 -17.81
CA ASP A 270 -9.38 -10.63 -18.06
C ASP A 270 -10.47 -11.19 -17.15
N TYR A 271 -10.25 -12.34 -16.52
CA TYR A 271 -11.17 -12.91 -15.55
C TYR A 271 -11.41 -11.99 -14.33
N TRP A 272 -10.41 -11.17 -13.96
CA TRP A 272 -10.49 -10.22 -12.85
C TRP A 272 -10.99 -8.83 -13.28
N SER A 273 -11.69 -8.75 -14.41
CA SER A 273 -12.23 -7.51 -14.98
C SER A 273 -13.43 -6.94 -14.25
N GLY A 274 -14.05 -7.69 -13.33
CA GLY A 274 -15.24 -7.26 -12.57
C GLY A 274 -14.99 -5.98 -11.78
N THR A 275 -15.89 -5.00 -11.97
CA THR A 275 -15.83 -3.67 -11.36
C THR A 275 -16.30 -3.71 -9.91
N GLN A 276 -15.44 -3.40 -8.96
CA GLN A 276 -15.69 -3.43 -7.52
C GLN A 276 -14.83 -2.37 -6.79
N PRO A 277 -15.15 -1.99 -5.54
CA PRO A 277 -14.19 -1.37 -4.63
C PRO A 277 -13.01 -2.33 -4.41
N ARG A 278 -11.79 -1.78 -4.36
CA ARG A 278 -10.56 -2.57 -4.28
C ARG A 278 -9.64 -2.06 -3.18
N ALA A 279 -8.93 -2.99 -2.57
CA ALA A 279 -7.79 -2.74 -1.71
C ALA A 279 -6.61 -3.56 -2.25
N CYS A 280 -5.47 -2.92 -2.44
CA CYS A 280 -4.29 -3.55 -3.00
C CYS A 280 -3.05 -3.02 -2.25
N ILE A 281 -2.10 -3.91 -2.00
CA ILE A 281 -0.81 -3.54 -1.43
C ILE A 281 0.31 -4.02 -2.35
N GLY A 282 1.38 -3.23 -2.43
CA GLY A 282 2.54 -3.58 -3.25
C GLY A 282 3.80 -2.82 -2.82
N GLN A 283 4.89 -3.09 -3.52
CA GLN A 283 6.17 -2.43 -3.31
C GLN A 283 6.77 -2.03 -4.66
N SER A 284 7.31 -0.79 -4.73
CA SER A 284 7.94 -0.25 -5.94
C SER A 284 9.40 -0.74 -6.09
N ASP A 285 10.00 -0.49 -7.26
CA ASP A 285 11.42 -0.72 -7.55
C ASP A 285 12.36 0.18 -6.74
N LYS A 286 11.80 1.17 -6.05
CA LYS A 286 12.48 2.04 -5.07
C LYS A 286 12.21 1.61 -3.63
N TYR A 287 11.67 0.41 -3.44
CA TYR A 287 11.33 -0.19 -2.14
C TYR A 287 10.18 0.50 -1.38
N GLU A 288 9.49 1.44 -1.98
CA GLU A 288 8.37 2.17 -1.38
C GLU A 288 7.15 1.26 -1.27
N ILE A 289 6.41 1.39 -0.17
CA ILE A 289 5.15 0.70 0.02
C ILE A 289 4.04 1.45 -0.71
N LEU A 290 3.30 0.73 -1.54
CA LEU A 290 2.17 1.23 -2.31
C LEU A 290 0.87 0.66 -1.73
N MET A 291 0.06 1.51 -1.10
CA MET A 291 -1.24 1.12 -0.54
C MET A 291 -2.33 1.80 -1.37
N LEU A 292 -3.11 1.01 -2.10
CA LEU A 292 -4.15 1.51 -3.01
C LEU A 292 -5.54 1.10 -2.54
N VAL A 293 -6.42 2.06 -2.31
CA VAL A 293 -7.84 1.81 -2.07
C VAL A 293 -8.67 2.54 -3.11
N ILE A 294 -9.52 1.80 -3.81
CA ILE A 294 -10.49 2.31 -4.79
C ILE A 294 -11.89 2.22 -4.21
N GLU A 295 -12.58 3.35 -4.20
CA GLU A 295 -14.00 3.45 -3.81
C GLU A 295 -14.93 2.90 -4.89
N GLY A 296 -16.14 2.52 -4.52
CA GLY A 296 -17.12 2.04 -5.49
C GLY A 296 -18.51 1.78 -4.89
N ARG A 297 -19.41 1.27 -5.74
CA ARG A 297 -20.82 0.99 -5.45
C ARG A 297 -21.70 2.23 -5.23
N TYR A 298 -21.24 3.40 -5.65
CA TYR A 298 -22.00 4.67 -5.67
C TYR A 298 -22.31 5.07 -7.11
N ALA A 299 -23.09 4.24 -7.81
CA ALA A 299 -23.42 4.42 -9.23
C ALA A 299 -24.10 5.77 -9.55
N LEU A 300 -24.90 6.30 -8.63
CA LEU A 300 -25.55 7.61 -8.80
C LEU A 300 -24.55 8.77 -8.72
N GLU A 301 -23.38 8.56 -8.10
CA GLU A 301 -22.28 9.52 -8.03
C GLU A 301 -21.25 9.27 -9.16
N GLY A 302 -21.53 8.30 -10.05
CA GLY A 302 -20.58 7.90 -11.09
C GLY A 302 -19.39 7.07 -10.57
N ILE A 303 -19.43 6.61 -9.32
CA ILE A 303 -18.35 5.86 -8.66
C ILE A 303 -18.82 4.41 -8.48
N VAL A 304 -18.43 3.55 -9.39
CA VAL A 304 -18.83 2.13 -9.38
C VAL A 304 -17.72 1.21 -8.89
N GLY A 305 -16.47 1.67 -8.95
CA GLY A 305 -15.25 0.93 -8.64
C GLY A 305 -14.44 0.58 -9.88
N THR A 306 -13.46 -0.30 -9.75
CA THR A 306 -12.60 -0.71 -10.86
C THR A 306 -12.25 -2.19 -10.84
N SER A 307 -11.57 -2.67 -11.88
CA SER A 307 -11.06 -4.03 -12.00
C SER A 307 -9.72 -4.18 -11.28
N VAL A 308 -9.33 -5.42 -10.98
CA VAL A 308 -7.98 -5.72 -10.48
C VAL A 308 -6.94 -5.38 -11.55
N ASN A 309 -7.25 -5.59 -12.83
CA ASN A 309 -6.35 -5.24 -13.93
C ASN A 309 -6.05 -3.75 -14.00
N GLU A 310 -7.05 -2.90 -13.77
CA GLU A 310 -6.87 -1.44 -13.71
C GLU A 310 -6.04 -1.04 -12.48
N CYS A 311 -6.27 -1.68 -11.32
CA CYS A 311 -5.42 -1.46 -10.14
C CYS A 311 -3.96 -1.84 -10.42
N SER A 312 -3.72 -2.93 -11.16
CA SER A 312 -2.36 -3.31 -11.59
C SER A 312 -1.74 -2.23 -12.48
N ASP A 313 -2.50 -1.65 -13.41
CA ASP A 313 -2.00 -0.58 -14.28
C ASP A 313 -1.68 0.70 -13.50
N ILE A 314 -2.46 1.02 -12.46
CA ILE A 314 -2.17 2.12 -11.55
C ILE A 314 -0.84 1.86 -10.82
N LEU A 315 -0.67 0.71 -10.20
CA LEU A 315 0.53 0.38 -9.44
C LEU A 315 1.78 0.27 -10.32
N LEU A 316 1.67 -0.29 -11.52
CA LEU A 316 2.80 -0.37 -12.48
C LEU A 316 3.32 1.01 -12.91
N ARG A 317 2.45 2.02 -13.03
CA ARG A 317 2.90 3.40 -13.30
C ARG A 317 3.79 3.96 -12.20
N HIS A 318 3.62 3.47 -10.97
CA HIS A 318 4.46 3.80 -9.81
C HIS A 318 5.63 2.83 -9.60
N GLY A 319 6.05 2.12 -10.65
CA GLY A 319 7.20 1.22 -10.59
C GLY A 319 7.00 -0.03 -9.74
N CYS A 320 5.75 -0.45 -9.51
CA CYS A 320 5.45 -1.59 -8.65
C CYS A 320 6.08 -2.88 -9.15
N MET A 321 6.77 -3.58 -8.27
CA MET A 321 7.43 -4.85 -8.53
C MET A 321 6.64 -6.05 -7.99
N GLN A 322 6.05 -5.91 -6.80
CA GLN A 322 5.24 -6.94 -6.17
C GLN A 322 3.92 -6.33 -5.73
N ALA A 323 2.79 -6.93 -6.08
CA ALA A 323 1.49 -6.48 -5.59
C ALA A 323 0.47 -7.60 -5.48
N MET A 324 -0.39 -7.46 -4.48
CA MET A 324 -1.51 -8.36 -4.25
C MET A 324 -2.81 -7.59 -4.01
N ASN A 325 -3.90 -8.10 -4.58
CA ASN A 325 -5.24 -7.68 -4.21
C ASN A 325 -5.60 -8.24 -2.84
N LEU A 326 -6.25 -7.43 -2.03
CA LEU A 326 -6.76 -7.78 -0.70
C LEU A 326 -8.29 -7.83 -0.71
N ASP A 327 -8.91 -8.02 0.47
CA ASP A 327 -10.36 -8.00 0.59
C ASP A 327 -10.91 -6.62 0.19
N GLY A 328 -11.78 -6.63 -0.78
CA GLY A 328 -12.38 -5.44 -1.39
C GLY A 328 -13.78 -5.12 -0.84
N GLY A 329 -14.60 -4.48 -1.67
CA GLY A 329 -15.98 -4.19 -1.31
C GLY A 329 -16.09 -3.26 -0.11
N ALA A 330 -16.89 -3.64 0.89
CA ALA A 330 -17.10 -2.82 2.09
C ALA A 330 -15.94 -2.89 3.10
N SER A 331 -14.98 -3.78 2.86
CA SER A 331 -13.76 -3.89 3.68
C SER A 331 -12.64 -2.97 3.20
N ALA A 332 -12.69 -2.52 1.93
CA ALA A 332 -11.68 -1.63 1.35
C ALA A 332 -11.73 -0.25 2.00
N MET A 333 -10.85 0.00 2.94
CA MET A 333 -10.75 1.23 3.72
C MET A 333 -9.29 1.64 3.88
N MET A 334 -9.06 2.96 3.87
CA MET A 334 -7.78 3.57 4.23
C MET A 334 -7.99 4.61 5.32
N TRP A 335 -7.14 4.57 6.32
CA TRP A 335 -7.12 5.46 7.46
C TRP A 335 -5.76 6.17 7.52
N TYR A 336 -5.76 7.46 7.87
CA TYR A 336 -4.55 8.26 7.98
C TYR A 336 -4.73 9.32 9.06
N ARG A 337 -3.80 9.38 10.02
CA ARG A 337 -3.74 10.39 11.09
C ARG A 337 -5.08 10.66 11.80
N GLY A 338 -5.79 9.62 12.20
CA GLY A 338 -7.05 9.74 12.95
C GLY A 338 -8.30 9.75 12.10
N GLU A 339 -8.20 9.78 10.77
CA GLU A 339 -9.35 9.90 9.88
C GLU A 339 -9.37 8.84 8.78
N TYR A 340 -10.59 8.46 8.36
CA TYR A 340 -10.78 7.62 7.17
C TYR A 340 -10.73 8.49 5.92
N ILE A 341 -9.73 8.27 5.08
CA ILE A 341 -9.51 9.03 3.85
C ILE A 341 -10.14 8.39 2.61
N THR A 342 -10.91 7.31 2.79
CA THR A 342 -11.74 6.66 1.79
C THR A 342 -13.12 6.35 2.35
N SER A 343 -14.14 6.26 1.47
CA SER A 343 -15.51 5.94 1.85
C SER A 343 -15.81 4.46 1.74
N CYS A 344 -16.44 3.88 2.76
CA CYS A 344 -16.94 2.51 2.68
C CYS A 344 -18.02 2.36 1.60
N SER A 345 -17.97 1.29 0.84
CA SER A 345 -18.93 0.99 -0.23
C SER A 345 -20.33 0.57 0.25
N ASN A 346 -20.53 0.39 1.55
CA ASN A 346 -21.83 0.16 2.16
C ASN A 346 -22.42 1.49 2.64
N PRO A 347 -23.54 1.97 2.04
CA PRO A 347 -24.12 3.27 2.39
C PRO A 347 -24.48 3.44 3.87
N ALA A 348 -24.85 2.34 4.56
CA ALA A 348 -25.24 2.39 5.98
C ALA A 348 -24.05 2.72 6.92
N ILE A 349 -22.82 2.46 6.47
CA ILE A 349 -21.59 2.68 7.24
C ILE A 349 -20.56 3.47 6.43
N ARG A 350 -21.02 4.32 5.50
CA ARG A 350 -20.15 5.01 4.52
C ARG A 350 -19.01 5.78 5.18
N TYR A 351 -19.31 6.46 6.28
CA TYR A 351 -18.38 7.34 6.98
C TYR A 351 -18.03 6.87 8.40
N SER A 352 -18.35 5.63 8.75
CA SER A 352 -18.10 5.08 10.09
C SER A 352 -16.95 4.07 10.14
N GLY A 353 -16.01 4.17 9.18
CA GLY A 353 -14.80 3.35 9.20
C GLY A 353 -14.92 1.98 8.53
N GLY A 354 -16.06 1.70 7.88
CA GLY A 354 -16.24 0.46 7.14
C GLY A 354 -16.61 -0.73 8.02
N ARG A 355 -16.19 -1.91 7.60
CA ARG A 355 -16.44 -3.17 8.32
C ARG A 355 -15.29 -3.47 9.28
N PRO A 356 -15.58 -4.02 10.46
CA PRO A 356 -14.53 -4.63 11.30
C PRO A 356 -13.80 -5.74 10.54
N CYS A 357 -12.50 -5.83 10.72
CA CYS A 357 -11.60 -6.82 10.11
C CYS A 357 -10.70 -7.48 11.15
N PRO A 358 -10.11 -8.65 10.86
CA PRO A 358 -9.27 -9.39 11.81
C PRO A 358 -7.88 -8.76 11.99
N GLY A 359 -7.47 -7.90 11.08
CA GLY A 359 -6.18 -7.22 11.10
C GLY A 359 -6.08 -6.19 9.99
N ALA A 360 -5.02 -5.41 10.03
CA ALA A 360 -4.71 -4.35 9.08
C ALA A 360 -3.24 -4.40 8.69
N TRP A 361 -2.91 -3.89 7.50
CA TRP A 361 -1.58 -3.42 7.18
C TRP A 361 -1.43 -2.03 7.78
N VAL A 362 -0.49 -1.88 8.71
CA VAL A 362 -0.27 -0.66 9.48
C VAL A 362 1.14 -0.13 9.19
N TYR A 363 1.21 1.11 8.80
CA TYR A 363 2.47 1.85 8.68
C TYR A 363 2.61 2.73 9.91
N LYS A 364 3.65 2.47 10.69
CA LYS A 364 3.88 3.07 12.00
C LYS A 364 4.46 4.47 11.89
N THR A 365 4.29 5.27 12.93
CA THR A 365 4.92 6.60 13.02
C THR A 365 6.45 6.48 13.03
N ALA A 366 7.14 7.51 12.56
CA ALA A 366 8.60 7.55 12.57
C ALA A 366 9.17 7.41 13.99
N SER A 367 8.48 7.95 14.99
CA SER A 367 8.88 7.83 16.39
C SER A 367 8.79 6.40 16.94
N ALA A 368 7.81 5.62 16.50
CA ALA A 368 7.64 4.23 16.95
C ALA A 368 8.69 3.26 16.38
N ILE A 369 9.39 3.65 15.31
CA ILE A 369 10.42 2.81 14.67
C ILE A 369 11.80 3.02 15.32
N THR A 370 12.00 4.17 15.97
CA THR A 370 13.30 4.57 16.55
C THR A 370 13.46 4.14 18.02
N GLU A 371 12.41 3.60 18.65
CA GLU A 371 12.43 3.01 20.00
C GLU A 371 12.70 1.49 19.94
#